data_185b15bf303365163c9505eb995f2319
#
_entry.id   185b15bf303365163c9505eb995f2319
#
_cell.length_a   1.000
_cell.length_b   1.000
_cell.length_c   1.000
_cell.angle_alpha   90.00
_cell.angle_beta   90.00
_cell.angle_gamma   90.00
#
_symmetry.space_group_name_H-M   'P 1'
#
loop_
_entity.id
_entity.type
_entity.pdbx_description
1 polymer ?
#
loop_
_entity_poly.entity_id
_entity_poly.type
_entity_poly.pdbx_seq_one_letter_code
_entity_poly.pdbx_strand_id
1 'polypeptide(L)'
;MSIRVVKTSGLFDKRYRKLSREVKEKAKEKEIIFRDNPFDSRLRTHKLHGKDRDTWAFWIDYTYRIKFIFLNKEEVLFLDLGTHNIYS
;
A
#
# COMPACT_ATOMS: atom_id res chain seq x y z
N MET A 1 -2.73 6.56 -15.40
CA MET A 1 -2.46 7.25 -14.12
C MET A 1 -1.17 6.71 -13.56
N SER A 2 -0.25 7.57 -13.18
CA SER A 2 1.01 7.12 -12.57
C SER A 2 1.29 7.90 -11.29
N ILE A 3 1.99 7.24 -10.37
CA ILE A 3 2.35 7.83 -9.08
C ILE A 3 3.83 8.22 -9.12
N ARG A 4 4.10 9.50 -8.96
CA ARG A 4 5.46 10.03 -9.02
C ARG A 4 6.16 9.98 -7.68
N VAL A 5 5.43 10.22 -6.59
CA VAL A 5 6.01 10.28 -5.25
C VAL A 5 5.25 9.35 -4.31
N VAL A 6 5.99 8.48 -3.62
CA VAL A 6 5.46 7.63 -2.57
C VAL A 6 6.13 8.05 -1.27
N LYS A 7 5.34 8.59 -0.35
CA LYS A 7 5.79 8.91 1.01
C LYS A 7 5.36 7.79 1.94
N THR A 8 6.04 7.66 3.06
CA THR A 8 5.72 6.62 4.05
C THR A 8 5.60 7.23 5.44
N SER A 9 4.70 6.66 6.25
CA SER A 9 4.57 7.04 7.66
C SER A 9 5.60 6.32 8.51
N GLY A 10 5.82 6.82 9.73
CA GLY A 10 6.68 6.13 10.69
C GLY A 10 6.20 4.73 11.03
N LEU A 11 4.89 4.56 11.13
CA LEU A 11 4.29 3.25 11.39
C LEU A 11 4.56 2.27 10.24
N PHE A 12 4.37 2.74 8.99
CA PHE A 12 4.69 1.92 7.82
C PHE A 12 6.15 1.50 7.85
N ASP A 13 7.07 2.43 8.06
CA ASP A 13 8.50 2.15 8.07
C ASP A 13 8.86 1.12 9.13
N LYS A 14 8.30 1.25 10.32
CA LYS A 14 8.53 0.31 11.42
C LYS A 14 8.09 -1.10 11.06
N ARG A 15 6.90 -1.23 10.49
CA ARG A 15 6.35 -2.54 10.11
C ARG A 15 7.07 -3.13 8.91
N TYR A 16 7.45 -2.30 7.96
CA TYR A 16 8.22 -2.74 6.80
C TYR A 16 9.55 -3.38 7.22
N ARG A 17 10.26 -2.75 8.15
CA ARG A 17 11.54 -3.28 8.64
C ARG A 17 11.42 -4.68 9.25
N LYS A 18 10.26 -5.03 9.76
CA LYS A 18 10.01 -6.34 10.40
C LYS A 18 9.61 -7.43 9.41
N LEU A 19 9.37 -7.10 8.16
CA LEU A 19 8.99 -8.10 7.16
C LEU A 19 10.17 -9.02 6.85
N SER A 20 9.84 -10.25 6.47
CA SER A 20 10.85 -11.15 5.93
C SER A 20 11.41 -10.60 4.63
N ARG A 21 12.59 -11.04 4.26
CA ARG A 21 13.23 -10.64 2.99
C ARG A 21 12.32 -10.96 1.80
N GLU A 22 11.70 -12.14 1.82
CA GLU A 22 10.82 -12.58 0.74
C GLU A 22 9.62 -11.63 0.57
N VAL A 23 8.99 -11.23 1.65
CA VAL A 23 7.85 -10.32 1.59
C VAL A 23 8.29 -8.93 1.15
N LYS A 24 9.46 -8.47 1.60
CA LYS A 24 10.01 -7.19 1.15
C LYS A 24 10.23 -7.16 -0.36
N GLU A 25 10.71 -8.25 -0.94
CA GLU A 25 10.91 -8.35 -2.39
C GLU A 25 9.59 -8.28 -3.13
N LYS A 26 8.56 -8.98 -2.64
CA LYS A 26 7.21 -8.91 -3.20
C LYS A 26 6.65 -7.49 -3.10
N ALA A 27 6.87 -6.81 -1.98
CA ALA A 27 6.42 -5.44 -1.80
C ALA A 27 7.06 -4.50 -2.82
N LYS A 28 8.35 -4.66 -3.09
CA LYS A 28 9.05 -3.86 -4.09
C LYS A 28 8.49 -4.07 -5.49
N GLU A 29 8.22 -5.33 -5.86
CA GLU A 29 7.61 -5.65 -7.15
C GLU A 29 6.24 -4.99 -7.29
N LYS A 30 5.42 -5.08 -6.26
CA LYS A 30 4.09 -4.48 -6.28
C LYS A 30 4.16 -2.96 -6.29
N GLU A 31 5.15 -2.36 -5.63
CA GLU A 31 5.33 -0.92 -5.67
C GLU A 31 5.64 -0.43 -7.09
N ILE A 32 6.44 -1.17 -7.84
CA ILE A 32 6.73 -0.82 -9.23
C ILE A 32 5.44 -0.80 -10.05
N ILE A 33 4.62 -1.83 -9.90
CA ILE A 33 3.31 -1.90 -10.57
C ILE A 33 2.43 -0.74 -10.12
N PHE A 34 2.40 -0.48 -8.83
CA PHE A 34 1.59 0.59 -8.22
C PHE A 34 1.98 1.97 -8.75
N ARG A 35 3.27 2.25 -8.89
CA ARG A 35 3.72 3.54 -9.41
C ARG A 35 3.30 3.75 -10.86
N ASP A 36 3.30 2.68 -11.65
CA ASP A 36 2.83 2.73 -13.03
C ASP A 36 1.31 2.95 -13.10
N ASN A 37 0.57 2.17 -12.33
CA ASN A 37 -0.88 2.29 -12.23
C ASN A 37 -1.38 1.73 -10.90
N PRO A 38 -1.80 2.60 -9.95
CA PRO A 38 -2.26 2.12 -8.64
C PRO A 38 -3.53 1.27 -8.71
N PHE A 39 -4.24 1.28 -9.83
CA PHE A 39 -5.45 0.47 -10.02
C PHE A 39 -5.22 -0.75 -10.92
N ASP A 40 -3.97 -1.12 -11.15
CA ASP A 40 -3.66 -2.35 -11.87
C ASP A 40 -4.34 -3.54 -11.18
N SER A 41 -4.96 -4.43 -11.97
CA SER A 41 -5.73 -5.55 -11.43
C SER A 41 -4.92 -6.48 -10.54
N ARG A 42 -3.61 -6.58 -10.75
CA ARG A 42 -2.73 -7.42 -9.94
C ARG A 42 -2.63 -6.95 -8.49
N LEU A 43 -2.92 -5.69 -8.22
CA LEU A 43 -2.84 -5.09 -6.89
C LEU A 43 -4.12 -5.27 -6.07
N ARG A 44 -5.23 -5.53 -6.73
CA ARG A 44 -6.54 -5.62 -6.09
C ARG A 44 -6.87 -4.39 -5.25
N THR A 45 -6.47 -3.23 -5.74
CA THR A 45 -6.68 -1.96 -5.05
C THR A 45 -8.16 -1.71 -4.81
N HIS A 46 -8.51 -1.36 -3.59
CA HIS A 46 -9.90 -1.10 -3.22
C HIS A 46 -9.97 -0.05 -2.12
N LYS A 47 -11.08 0.67 -2.12
CA LYS A 47 -11.34 1.69 -1.11
C LYS A 47 -11.85 1.03 0.17
N LEU A 48 -11.35 1.48 1.30
CA LEU A 48 -11.80 1.00 2.61
C LEU A 48 -13.07 1.76 3.03
N HIS A 49 -13.93 1.08 3.79
CA HIS A 49 -15.18 1.64 4.27
C HIS A 49 -15.08 1.90 5.77
N GLY A 50 -16.01 2.73 6.29
CA GLY A 50 -16.10 3.04 7.70
C GLY A 50 -15.47 4.38 8.06
N LYS A 51 -14.72 4.41 9.17
CA LYS A 51 -14.13 5.64 9.69
C LYS A 51 -13.00 6.20 8.84
N ASP A 52 -12.37 5.35 8.04
CA ASP A 52 -11.19 5.72 7.25
C ASP A 52 -11.62 6.18 5.86
N ARG A 53 -12.26 7.33 5.78
CA ARG A 53 -12.61 7.94 4.50
C ARG A 53 -11.34 8.19 3.70
N ASP A 54 -11.43 8.03 2.39
CA ASP A 54 -10.33 8.27 1.46
C ASP A 54 -9.11 7.38 1.67
N THR A 55 -9.29 6.30 2.43
CA THR A 55 -8.25 5.31 2.64
C THR A 55 -8.46 4.13 1.72
N TRP A 56 -7.36 3.67 1.15
CA TRP A 56 -7.32 2.58 0.18
C TRP A 56 -6.35 1.51 0.65
N ALA A 57 -6.44 0.34 0.05
CA ALA A 57 -5.46 -0.72 0.28
C ALA A 57 -5.16 -1.45 -1.01
N PHE A 58 -3.94 -1.99 -1.12
CA PHE A 58 -3.60 -2.91 -2.19
C PHE A 58 -2.82 -4.11 -1.64
N TRP A 59 -2.79 -5.19 -2.40
CA TRP A 59 -2.19 -6.43 -1.98
C TRP A 59 -0.69 -6.50 -2.35
N ILE A 60 0.14 -6.82 -1.38
CA ILE A 60 1.51 -7.26 -1.63
C ILE A 60 1.44 -8.71 -2.12
N ASP A 61 0.75 -9.54 -1.35
CA ASP A 61 0.45 -10.93 -1.68
C ASP A 61 -0.88 -11.31 -1.02
N TYR A 62 -1.19 -12.59 -0.96
CA TYR A 62 -2.44 -13.04 -0.33
C TYR A 62 -2.53 -12.65 1.15
N THR A 63 -1.40 -12.59 1.84
CA THR A 63 -1.36 -12.35 3.28
C THR A 63 -1.24 -10.88 3.65
N TYR A 64 -0.41 -10.13 2.93
CA TYR A 64 -0.02 -8.77 3.30
C TYR A 64 -0.65 -7.70 2.43
N ARG A 65 -1.00 -6.58 3.06
CA ARG A 65 -1.66 -5.43 2.43
C ARG A 65 -0.94 -4.15 2.80
N ILE A 66 -0.97 -3.17 1.91
CA ILE A 66 -0.52 -1.80 2.20
C ILE A 66 -1.75 -0.89 2.20
N LYS A 67 -1.89 -0.11 3.26
CA LYS A 67 -2.94 0.88 3.42
C LYS A 67 -2.38 2.24 3.06
N PHE A 68 -3.10 3.01 2.23
CA PHE A 68 -2.58 4.28 1.75
C PHE A 68 -3.69 5.30 1.51
N ILE A 69 -3.26 6.56 1.35
CA ILE A 69 -4.13 7.64 0.90
C ILE A 69 -3.49 8.35 -0.29
N PHE A 70 -4.31 8.92 -1.15
CA PHE A 70 -3.84 9.84 -2.19
C PHE A 70 -3.68 11.23 -1.57
N LEU A 71 -2.48 11.80 -1.68
CA LEU A 71 -2.24 13.18 -1.28
C LEU A 71 -2.67 14.12 -2.40
N ASN A 72 -2.48 13.69 -3.63
CA ASN A 72 -2.96 14.33 -4.84
C ASN A 72 -2.90 13.29 -5.97
N LYS A 73 -3.06 13.73 -7.23
CA LYS A 73 -3.11 12.81 -8.37
C LYS A 73 -1.84 11.99 -8.59
N GLU A 74 -0.70 12.50 -8.15
CA GLU A 74 0.60 11.89 -8.40
C GLU A 74 1.35 11.46 -7.16
N GLU A 75 0.81 11.74 -5.97
CA GLU A 75 1.48 11.47 -4.72
C GLU A 75 0.60 10.69 -3.77
N VAL A 76 1.20 9.71 -3.10
CA VAL A 76 0.50 8.91 -2.11
C VAL A 76 1.32 8.84 -0.82
N LEU A 77 0.63 8.52 0.26
CA LEU A 77 1.24 8.23 1.56
C LEU A 77 0.87 6.81 1.96
N PHE A 78 1.87 5.95 2.10
CA PHE A 78 1.68 4.61 2.67
C PHE A 78 1.57 4.77 4.19
N LEU A 79 0.39 4.46 4.72
CA LEU A 79 0.05 4.67 6.12
C LEU A 79 0.43 3.50 7.00
N ASP A 80 0.21 2.29 6.51
CA ASP A 80 0.31 1.09 7.30
C ASP A 80 0.56 -0.11 6.40
N LEU A 81 1.02 -1.18 7.01
CA LEU A 81 1.36 -2.42 6.34
C LEU A 81 1.10 -3.57 7.31
N GLY A 82 0.41 -4.58 6.86
CA GLY A 82 0.11 -5.72 7.69
C GLY A 82 -0.77 -6.73 6.98
N THR A 83 -1.30 -7.66 7.76
CA THR A 83 -2.29 -8.61 7.27
C THR A 83 -3.62 -7.89 7.11
N HIS A 84 -4.66 -8.59 6.64
CA HIS A 84 -5.97 -7.97 6.48
C HIS A 84 -6.54 -7.34 7.76
N ASN A 85 -5.94 -7.62 8.93
CA ASN A 85 -6.34 -6.99 10.19
C ASN A 85 -6.14 -5.48 10.20
N ILE A 86 -5.34 -4.93 9.30
CA ILE A 86 -5.14 -3.48 9.20
C ILE A 86 -6.43 -2.74 8.80
N TYR A 87 -7.45 -3.46 8.37
CA TYR A 87 -8.74 -2.88 7.99
C TYR A 87 -9.63 -2.55 9.19
N SER A 88 -9.33 -3.10 10.34
CA SER A 88 -10.13 -2.88 11.55
C SER A 88 -9.67 -1.72 12.39
#